data_c6c4b89886aa7d02caf27abd1b7c616c
#
_entry.id   c6c4b89886aa7d02caf27abd1b7c616c
#
_cell.length_a   1.000
_cell.length_b   1.000
_cell.length_c   1.000
_cell.angle_alpha   90.00
_cell.angle_beta   90.00
_cell.angle_gamma   90.00
#
_symmetry.space_group_name_H-M   'P 1'
#
loop_
_entity.id
_entity.type
_entity.pdbx_description
1 polymer ?
#
loop_
_entity_poly.entity_id
_entity_poly.type
_entity_poly.pdbx_seq_one_letter_code
_entity_poly.pdbx_strand_id
1 'polypeptide(L)'
;MQTIPANQLLAGLTLAEPVAIRAVVTDSRKVEPGCVFVCFPGERVDGHDYAAGAYRNGAEYIVANHPVEGVPADRTVIVPDSGKAMIRMASNYRMLFNPRMIGVTGSVGKTTTKEFCYSVLSAFGKTLKTEGNQNNDIGVPNTLFRLTDDTEYAVVEMGMDHAGEIERLTRCARPSAGIITMIGVSHLENLGTRENILKAKMEICTGLPDGAPLALNADNDLLPTASIPSRLRPVWFGIDAANADVRAVDVVTGANGTTFKIVDTQYGTFDAAIPTAGIHTVYDALAAYAAATRLGLDAARCAAALATYRTTGMRQHIVEKGGITFIEDCYNASPDSMKAALSVLKALPNARKIALLGDMLELGGASEEGHRHTGEWAADAGVDALIAYGPRSAAMAEAAKARGVAAVHCQTAEEVLQYVRQFVRPGDAVLVKASHSMGLEQLLQEYYKELPQG
;
A
#
# COMPACT_ATOMS: atom_id res chain seq x y z
N MET A 1 5.65 -18.92 -11.26
CA MET A 1 6.59 -19.35 -10.18
C MET A 1 7.66 -20.26 -10.77
N GLN A 2 8.77 -20.47 -10.06
CA GLN A 2 9.73 -21.53 -10.40
C GLN A 2 9.12 -22.89 -10.11
N THR A 3 9.39 -23.89 -10.97
CA THR A 3 8.83 -25.23 -10.82
C THR A 3 9.35 -25.92 -9.57
N ILE A 4 8.45 -26.47 -8.75
CA ILE A 4 8.79 -27.26 -7.56
C ILE A 4 7.93 -28.51 -7.46
N PRO A 5 8.38 -29.57 -6.75
CA PRO A 5 7.56 -30.76 -6.53
C PRO A 5 6.34 -30.45 -5.63
N ALA A 6 5.19 -31.05 -5.95
CA ALA A 6 3.94 -30.86 -5.21
C ALA A 6 4.07 -31.26 -3.73
N ASN A 7 4.81 -32.32 -3.43
CA ASN A 7 5.04 -32.76 -2.05
C ASN A 7 5.81 -31.75 -1.20
N GLN A 8 6.60 -30.86 -1.82
CA GLN A 8 7.23 -29.73 -1.12
C GLN A 8 6.24 -28.55 -0.97
N LEU A 9 5.53 -28.19 -2.05
CA LEU A 9 4.57 -27.09 -2.02
C LEU A 9 3.44 -27.36 -1.03
N LEU A 10 2.87 -28.58 -1.06
CA LEU A 10 1.71 -28.99 -0.27
C LEU A 10 2.10 -29.61 1.09
N ALA A 11 3.37 -29.50 1.49
CA ALA A 11 3.85 -30.05 2.76
C ALA A 11 3.06 -29.49 3.96
N GLY A 12 2.53 -30.40 4.78
CA GLY A 12 1.69 -30.06 5.93
C GLY A 12 0.22 -29.77 5.60
N LEU A 13 -0.19 -29.92 4.33
CA LEU A 13 -1.58 -29.88 3.90
C LEU A 13 -2.06 -31.28 3.50
N THR A 14 -1.25 -32.02 2.74
CA THR A 14 -1.52 -33.37 2.31
C THR A 14 -0.22 -34.10 1.99
N LEU A 15 -0.31 -35.46 1.85
CA LEU A 15 0.74 -36.25 1.26
C LEU A 15 0.53 -36.28 -0.25
N ALA A 16 1.33 -35.49 -0.98
CA ALA A 16 1.26 -35.37 -2.42
C ALA A 16 2.39 -36.16 -3.10
N GLU A 17 2.15 -36.64 -4.32
CA GLU A 17 3.19 -37.17 -5.19
C GLU A 17 4.15 -36.03 -5.64
N PRO A 18 5.41 -36.33 -5.98
CA PRO A 18 6.39 -35.35 -6.37
C PRO A 18 6.20 -34.85 -7.82
N VAL A 19 4.95 -34.59 -8.24
CA VAL A 19 4.68 -34.01 -9.56
C VAL A 19 5.11 -32.54 -9.60
N ALA A 20 5.50 -32.07 -10.80
CA ALA A 20 6.03 -30.73 -10.99
C ALA A 20 4.91 -29.68 -10.98
N ILE A 21 4.92 -28.76 -10.03
CA ILE A 21 4.00 -27.63 -9.95
C ILE A 21 4.68 -26.36 -10.48
N ARG A 22 3.99 -25.66 -11.38
CA ARG A 22 4.48 -24.47 -12.07
C ARG A 22 3.74 -23.18 -11.66
N ALA A 23 2.54 -23.30 -11.09
CA ALA A 23 1.74 -22.18 -10.65
C ALA A 23 0.78 -22.56 -9.52
N VAL A 24 0.40 -21.58 -8.71
CA VAL A 24 -0.75 -21.64 -7.81
C VAL A 24 -1.72 -20.56 -8.30
N VAL A 25 -2.95 -20.92 -8.64
CA VAL A 25 -3.94 -20.02 -9.23
C VAL A 25 -5.28 -20.09 -8.47
N THR A 26 -5.95 -18.95 -8.39
CA THR A 26 -7.27 -18.79 -7.77
C THR A 26 -8.35 -18.41 -8.78
N ASP A 27 -7.97 -18.09 -10.01
CA ASP A 27 -8.84 -17.76 -11.12
C ASP A 27 -8.84 -18.93 -12.10
N SER A 28 -10.00 -19.58 -12.29
CA SER A 28 -10.16 -20.76 -13.17
C SER A 28 -9.80 -20.48 -14.63
N ARG A 29 -9.86 -19.24 -15.06
CA ARG A 29 -9.47 -18.79 -16.43
C ARG A 29 -7.96 -18.81 -16.66
N LYS A 30 -7.17 -18.84 -15.56
CA LYS A 30 -5.70 -18.89 -15.57
C LYS A 30 -5.14 -20.27 -15.31
N VAL A 31 -6.00 -21.30 -15.32
CA VAL A 31 -5.55 -22.69 -15.12
C VAL A 31 -4.78 -23.14 -16.36
N GLU A 32 -3.58 -23.64 -16.11
CA GLU A 32 -2.68 -24.25 -17.08
C GLU A 32 -2.17 -25.60 -16.52
N PRO A 33 -1.72 -26.53 -17.41
CA PRO A 33 -1.16 -27.81 -16.98
C PRO A 33 0.01 -27.63 -15.99
N GLY A 34 -0.04 -28.36 -14.88
CA GLY A 34 0.96 -28.28 -13.81
C GLY A 34 0.67 -27.20 -12.76
N CYS A 35 -0.54 -26.65 -12.67
CA CYS A 35 -0.89 -25.74 -11.58
C CYS A 35 -1.60 -26.45 -10.41
N VAL A 36 -1.63 -25.76 -9.27
CA VAL A 36 -2.57 -26.01 -8.17
C VAL A 36 -3.68 -24.96 -8.26
N PHE A 37 -4.92 -25.39 -8.32
CA PHE A 37 -6.07 -24.49 -8.27
C PHE A 37 -6.62 -24.45 -6.85
N VAL A 38 -6.77 -23.23 -6.31
CA VAL A 38 -7.29 -22.99 -4.95
C VAL A 38 -8.71 -22.43 -5.02
N CYS A 39 -9.66 -23.17 -4.49
CA CYS A 39 -11.06 -22.76 -4.40
C CYS A 39 -11.25 -21.83 -3.21
N PHE A 40 -11.75 -20.62 -3.49
CA PHE A 40 -12.22 -19.70 -2.45
C PHE A 40 -13.74 -19.64 -2.49
N PRO A 41 -14.42 -19.82 -1.34
CA PRO A 41 -15.84 -19.53 -1.25
C PRO A 41 -16.07 -18.01 -1.39
N GLY A 42 -17.07 -17.62 -2.15
CA GLY A 42 -17.42 -16.22 -2.33
C GLY A 42 -18.93 -16.01 -2.38
N GLU A 43 -19.40 -14.83 -2.02
CA GLU A 43 -20.85 -14.52 -1.96
C GLU A 43 -21.53 -14.55 -3.33
N ARG A 44 -20.82 -14.17 -4.39
CA ARG A 44 -21.36 -14.10 -5.76
C ARG A 44 -20.89 -15.24 -6.66
N VAL A 45 -19.71 -15.76 -6.39
CA VAL A 45 -19.04 -16.79 -7.20
C VAL A 45 -18.28 -17.69 -6.25
N ASP A 46 -18.63 -18.98 -6.20
CA ASP A 46 -17.88 -19.98 -5.45
C ASP A 46 -16.83 -20.64 -6.34
N GLY A 47 -15.56 -20.60 -5.92
CA GLY A 47 -14.45 -21.23 -6.63
C GLY A 47 -14.59 -22.75 -6.78
N HIS A 48 -15.35 -23.39 -5.88
CA HIS A 48 -15.61 -24.84 -5.93
C HIS A 48 -16.40 -25.27 -7.17
N ASP A 49 -17.27 -24.41 -7.68
CA ASP A 49 -18.06 -24.65 -8.92
C ASP A 49 -17.17 -24.84 -10.15
N TYR A 50 -15.95 -24.30 -10.10
CA TYR A 50 -15.00 -24.34 -11.21
C TYR A 50 -13.94 -25.44 -11.05
N ALA A 51 -13.89 -26.13 -9.92
CA ALA A 51 -12.84 -27.07 -9.59
C ALA A 51 -12.73 -28.25 -10.56
N ALA A 52 -13.86 -28.86 -10.95
CA ALA A 52 -13.87 -29.93 -11.95
C ALA A 52 -13.40 -29.46 -13.32
N GLY A 53 -13.75 -28.25 -13.71
CA GLY A 53 -13.24 -27.58 -14.92
C GLY A 53 -11.74 -27.33 -14.86
N ALA A 54 -11.26 -26.82 -13.74
CA ALA A 54 -9.84 -26.58 -13.50
C ALA A 54 -9.02 -27.88 -13.58
N TYR A 55 -9.52 -28.96 -12.98
CA TYR A 55 -8.88 -30.27 -13.05
C TYR A 55 -8.80 -30.80 -14.49
N ARG A 56 -9.91 -30.73 -15.26
CA ARG A 56 -9.91 -31.12 -16.68
C ARG A 56 -8.97 -30.27 -17.53
N ASN A 57 -8.74 -29.02 -17.16
CA ASN A 57 -7.82 -28.09 -17.85
C ASN A 57 -6.36 -28.26 -17.41
N GLY A 58 -6.05 -29.26 -16.56
CA GLY A 58 -4.68 -29.65 -16.24
C GLY A 58 -4.17 -29.18 -14.88
N ALA A 59 -5.05 -28.75 -13.97
CA ALA A 59 -4.63 -28.57 -12.57
C ALA A 59 -4.25 -29.93 -11.99
N GLU A 60 -3.04 -30.03 -11.41
CA GLU A 60 -2.52 -31.25 -10.79
C GLU A 60 -3.20 -31.55 -9.45
N TYR A 61 -3.52 -30.50 -8.70
CA TYR A 61 -4.22 -30.55 -7.43
C TYR A 61 -5.26 -29.45 -7.33
N ILE A 62 -6.35 -29.78 -6.66
CA ILE A 62 -7.41 -28.85 -6.27
C ILE A 62 -7.38 -28.71 -4.75
N VAL A 63 -7.20 -27.49 -4.25
CA VAL A 63 -7.34 -27.17 -2.82
C VAL A 63 -8.76 -26.67 -2.59
N ALA A 64 -9.52 -27.37 -1.75
CA ALA A 64 -10.94 -27.12 -1.54
C ALA A 64 -11.34 -27.29 -0.07
N ASN A 65 -12.49 -26.73 0.34
CA ASN A 65 -12.99 -26.85 1.70
C ASN A 65 -13.87 -28.12 1.92
N HIS A 66 -14.24 -28.78 0.84
CA HIS A 66 -15.02 -30.03 0.83
C HIS A 66 -14.69 -30.84 -0.44
N PRO A 67 -15.05 -32.15 -0.49
CA PRO A 67 -14.91 -32.95 -1.70
C PRO A 67 -15.64 -32.31 -2.89
N VAL A 68 -15.01 -32.33 -4.07
CA VAL A 68 -15.56 -31.76 -5.30
C VAL A 68 -15.88 -32.88 -6.29
N GLU A 69 -17.10 -32.89 -6.77
CA GLU A 69 -17.53 -33.82 -7.80
C GLU A 69 -16.71 -33.66 -9.11
N GLY A 70 -16.27 -34.77 -9.70
CA GLY A 70 -15.47 -34.75 -10.93
C GLY A 70 -13.97 -34.50 -10.71
N VAL A 71 -13.49 -34.47 -9.45
CA VAL A 71 -12.06 -34.44 -9.10
C VAL A 71 -11.73 -35.68 -8.26
N PRO A 72 -10.70 -36.49 -8.62
CA PRO A 72 -10.30 -37.64 -7.83
C PRO A 72 -9.88 -37.24 -6.39
N ALA A 73 -10.15 -38.10 -5.42
CA ALA A 73 -9.86 -37.82 -4.01
C ALA A 73 -8.36 -37.64 -3.73
N ASP A 74 -7.49 -38.34 -4.44
CA ASP A 74 -6.02 -38.19 -4.37
C ASP A 74 -5.50 -36.94 -5.04
N ARG A 75 -6.32 -36.22 -5.77
CA ARG A 75 -6.03 -34.90 -6.40
C ARG A 75 -6.76 -33.76 -5.72
N THR A 76 -7.55 -34.03 -4.69
CA THR A 76 -8.27 -33.02 -3.90
C THR A 76 -7.62 -32.88 -2.52
N VAL A 77 -7.10 -31.70 -2.23
CA VAL A 77 -6.54 -31.34 -0.91
C VAL A 77 -7.63 -30.63 -0.12
N ILE A 78 -8.24 -31.36 0.81
CA ILE A 78 -9.32 -30.81 1.63
C ILE A 78 -8.74 -30.07 2.83
N VAL A 79 -9.08 -28.80 2.96
CA VAL A 79 -8.60 -27.90 4.01
C VAL A 79 -9.77 -27.15 4.64
N PRO A 80 -9.72 -26.81 5.94
CA PRO A 80 -10.78 -26.04 6.58
C PRO A 80 -10.84 -24.57 6.10
N ASP A 81 -9.72 -24.05 5.53
CA ASP A 81 -9.57 -22.64 5.15
C ASP A 81 -8.57 -22.53 3.98
N SER A 82 -9.08 -22.16 2.81
CA SER A 82 -8.28 -22.02 1.59
C SER A 82 -7.24 -20.89 1.68
N GLY A 83 -7.54 -19.81 2.41
CA GLY A 83 -6.59 -18.72 2.63
C GLY A 83 -5.39 -19.17 3.45
N LYS A 84 -5.64 -19.90 4.56
CA LYS A 84 -4.56 -20.48 5.37
C LYS A 84 -3.75 -21.52 4.60
N ALA A 85 -4.40 -22.30 3.74
CA ALA A 85 -3.69 -23.24 2.86
C ALA A 85 -2.79 -22.51 1.86
N MET A 86 -3.26 -21.42 1.27
CA MET A 86 -2.48 -20.59 0.36
C MET A 86 -1.26 -19.96 1.06
N ILE A 87 -1.44 -19.43 2.28
CA ILE A 87 -0.36 -18.93 3.15
C ILE A 87 0.66 -20.06 3.44
N ARG A 88 0.19 -21.28 3.74
CA ARG A 88 1.08 -22.42 3.99
C ARG A 88 1.90 -22.79 2.75
N MET A 89 1.27 -22.88 1.58
CA MET A 89 1.96 -23.14 0.32
C MET A 89 2.99 -22.06 0.01
N ALA A 90 2.63 -20.79 0.17
CA ALA A 90 3.54 -19.67 -0.04
C ALA A 90 4.71 -19.67 0.94
N SER A 91 4.47 -20.01 2.21
CA SER A 91 5.54 -20.18 3.21
C SER A 91 6.50 -21.31 2.83
N ASN A 92 5.97 -22.45 2.36
CA ASN A 92 6.79 -23.57 1.89
C ASN A 92 7.65 -23.15 0.68
N TYR A 93 7.04 -22.46 -0.28
CA TYR A 93 7.74 -21.95 -1.47
C TYR A 93 8.81 -20.89 -1.10
N ARG A 94 8.47 -19.95 -0.20
CA ARG A 94 9.38 -18.90 0.29
C ARG A 94 10.67 -19.46 0.89
N MET A 95 10.60 -20.63 1.54
CA MET A 95 11.77 -21.27 2.18
C MET A 95 12.82 -21.79 1.20
N LEU A 96 12.50 -21.88 -0.09
CA LEU A 96 13.45 -22.30 -1.14
C LEU A 96 14.43 -21.18 -1.55
N PHE A 97 14.13 -19.94 -1.19
CA PHE A 97 14.88 -18.75 -1.63
C PHE A 97 15.37 -17.96 -0.41
N ASN A 98 16.44 -17.19 -0.60
CA ASN A 98 16.99 -16.36 0.48
C ASN A 98 17.25 -14.91 0.05
N PRO A 99 16.26 -14.19 -0.52
CA PRO A 99 16.43 -12.77 -0.81
C PRO A 99 16.51 -11.96 0.47
N ARG A 100 17.27 -10.85 0.46
CA ARG A 100 17.15 -9.82 1.49
C ARG A 100 15.80 -9.11 1.32
N MET A 101 14.88 -9.33 2.26
CA MET A 101 13.49 -8.91 2.12
C MET A 101 13.14 -7.82 3.14
N ILE A 102 12.48 -6.76 2.69
CA ILE A 102 11.90 -5.74 3.54
C ILE A 102 10.37 -5.94 3.60
N GLY A 103 9.83 -6.08 4.81
CA GLY A 103 8.39 -6.04 5.07
C GLY A 103 7.95 -4.62 5.39
N VAL A 104 6.87 -4.15 4.78
CA VAL A 104 6.36 -2.78 4.97
C VAL A 104 4.91 -2.81 5.43
N THR A 105 4.63 -2.18 6.56
CA THR A 105 3.27 -1.92 7.04
C THR A 105 3.11 -0.48 7.56
N GLY A 106 1.90 -0.09 7.93
CA GLY A 106 1.57 1.24 8.45
C GLY A 106 0.13 1.63 8.11
N SER A 107 -0.36 2.70 8.69
CA SER A 107 -1.70 3.21 8.36
C SER A 107 -1.71 3.90 7.00
N VAL A 108 -0.75 4.78 6.74
CA VAL A 108 -0.54 5.52 5.49
C VAL A 108 0.92 5.36 5.04
N GLY A 109 1.19 5.53 3.75
CA GLY A 109 2.55 5.51 3.19
C GLY A 109 3.07 4.13 2.78
N LYS A 110 2.40 3.03 3.09
CA LYS A 110 2.88 1.66 2.79
C LYS A 110 3.34 1.47 1.34
N THR A 111 2.48 1.79 0.39
CA THR A 111 2.77 1.57 -1.03
C THR A 111 3.86 2.51 -1.53
N THR A 112 3.85 3.77 -1.12
CA THR A 112 4.90 4.73 -1.47
C THR A 112 6.25 4.29 -0.90
N THR A 113 6.31 3.89 0.37
CA THR A 113 7.51 3.32 0.99
C THR A 113 7.98 2.05 0.28
N LYS A 114 7.05 1.15 -0.09
CA LYS A 114 7.37 -0.06 -0.88
C LYS A 114 8.04 0.32 -2.21
N GLU A 115 7.52 1.31 -2.91
CA GLU A 115 8.11 1.77 -4.18
C GLU A 115 9.47 2.43 -3.98
N PHE A 116 9.69 3.21 -2.90
CA PHE A 116 11.02 3.71 -2.56
C PHE A 116 11.98 2.57 -2.21
N CYS A 117 11.55 1.58 -1.42
CA CYS A 117 12.35 0.39 -1.15
C CYS A 117 12.71 -0.34 -2.44
N TYR A 118 11.77 -0.51 -3.36
CA TYR A 118 12.01 -1.13 -4.67
C TYR A 118 13.04 -0.34 -5.48
N SER A 119 12.93 0.99 -5.53
CA SER A 119 13.89 1.86 -6.22
C SER A 119 15.30 1.72 -5.64
N VAL A 120 15.41 1.76 -4.30
CA VAL A 120 16.69 1.62 -3.61
C VAL A 120 17.29 0.23 -3.85
N LEU A 121 16.54 -0.84 -3.60
CA LEU A 121 17.04 -2.21 -3.70
C LEU A 121 17.39 -2.58 -5.15
N SER A 122 16.62 -2.11 -6.13
CA SER A 122 16.85 -2.35 -7.56
C SER A 122 18.16 -1.75 -8.06
N ALA A 123 18.71 -0.76 -7.35
CA ALA A 123 20.06 -0.27 -7.65
C ALA A 123 21.15 -1.31 -7.33
N PHE A 124 20.88 -2.29 -6.47
CA PHE A 124 21.88 -3.27 -6.01
C PHE A 124 21.73 -4.65 -6.64
N GLY A 125 20.54 -5.03 -7.11
CA GLY A 125 20.32 -6.32 -7.75
C GLY A 125 18.85 -6.56 -8.12
N LYS A 126 18.59 -7.78 -8.61
CA LYS A 126 17.23 -8.17 -9.02
C LYS A 126 16.26 -8.15 -7.83
N THR A 127 15.28 -7.28 -7.93
CA THR A 127 14.35 -6.99 -6.85
C THR A 127 12.91 -7.36 -7.22
N LEU A 128 12.25 -8.12 -6.35
CA LEU A 128 10.82 -8.41 -6.40
C LEU A 128 10.07 -7.42 -5.50
N LYS A 129 8.87 -7.00 -5.90
CA LYS A 129 7.96 -6.23 -5.03
C LYS A 129 6.53 -6.73 -5.10
N THR A 130 5.74 -6.39 -4.08
CA THR A 130 4.28 -6.50 -4.12
C THR A 130 3.73 -5.63 -5.25
N GLU A 131 2.94 -6.22 -6.14
CA GLU A 131 2.26 -5.49 -7.21
C GLU A 131 0.93 -4.91 -6.72
N GLY A 132 0.64 -3.68 -7.16
CA GLY A 132 -0.61 -3.02 -6.80
C GLY A 132 -0.86 -3.01 -5.29
N ASN A 133 -2.03 -3.52 -4.90
CA ASN A 133 -2.50 -3.66 -3.52
C ASN A 133 -2.52 -5.13 -3.03
N GLN A 134 -1.69 -6.00 -3.60
CA GLN A 134 -1.63 -7.43 -3.24
C GLN A 134 -0.94 -7.63 -1.88
N ASN A 135 -1.52 -7.07 -0.82
CA ASN A 135 -0.95 -6.97 0.51
C ASN A 135 -1.70 -7.74 1.61
N ASN A 136 -2.65 -8.60 1.23
CA ASN A 136 -3.48 -9.42 2.11
C ASN A 136 -3.13 -10.93 2.04
N ASP A 137 -3.96 -11.78 2.66
CA ASP A 137 -3.79 -13.24 2.75
C ASP A 137 -3.77 -13.97 1.38
N ILE A 138 -4.17 -13.31 0.29
CA ILE A 138 -4.04 -13.82 -1.09
C ILE A 138 -2.88 -13.13 -1.82
N GLY A 139 -2.75 -11.83 -1.64
CA GLY A 139 -1.80 -11.00 -2.39
C GLY A 139 -0.34 -11.24 -1.99
N VAL A 140 -0.06 -11.39 -0.69
CA VAL A 140 1.30 -11.70 -0.22
C VAL A 140 1.76 -13.08 -0.72
N PRO A 141 0.96 -14.16 -0.62
CA PRO A 141 1.28 -15.42 -1.28
C PRO A 141 1.57 -15.29 -2.78
N ASN A 142 0.72 -14.58 -3.53
CA ASN A 142 0.94 -14.35 -4.97
C ASN A 142 2.26 -13.62 -5.25
N THR A 143 2.65 -12.67 -4.39
CA THR A 143 3.96 -12.01 -4.47
C THR A 143 5.08 -13.01 -4.24
N LEU A 144 4.99 -13.85 -3.20
CA LEU A 144 6.02 -14.82 -2.86
C LEU A 144 6.19 -15.92 -3.92
N PHE A 145 5.11 -16.38 -4.56
CA PHE A 145 5.18 -17.34 -5.67
C PHE A 145 5.96 -16.80 -6.90
N ARG A 146 6.26 -15.52 -6.96
CA ARG A 146 7.08 -14.92 -8.02
C ARG A 146 8.58 -14.92 -7.71
N LEU A 147 9.00 -15.36 -6.54
CA LEU A 147 10.42 -15.55 -6.21
C LEU A 147 11.07 -16.55 -7.16
N THR A 148 12.32 -16.28 -7.51
CA THR A 148 13.18 -17.11 -8.36
C THR A 148 14.60 -17.15 -7.80
N ASP A 149 15.44 -18.09 -8.21
CA ASP A 149 16.82 -18.25 -7.70
C ASP A 149 17.69 -17.00 -7.89
N ASP A 150 17.37 -16.19 -8.88
CA ASP A 150 18.08 -14.94 -9.17
C ASP A 150 17.48 -13.70 -8.48
N THR A 151 16.46 -13.89 -7.63
CA THR A 151 15.89 -12.79 -6.81
C THR A 151 16.80 -12.53 -5.62
N GLU A 152 17.51 -11.41 -5.65
CA GLU A 152 18.44 -11.00 -4.60
C GLU A 152 17.75 -10.22 -3.48
N TYR A 153 16.76 -9.41 -3.87
CA TYR A 153 16.02 -8.53 -2.97
C TYR A 153 14.51 -8.68 -3.16
N ALA A 154 13.76 -8.38 -2.09
CA ALA A 154 12.30 -8.31 -2.19
C ALA A 154 11.72 -7.24 -1.26
N VAL A 155 10.59 -6.66 -1.66
CA VAL A 155 9.78 -5.79 -0.80
C VAL A 155 8.36 -6.32 -0.76
N VAL A 156 7.87 -6.61 0.44
CA VAL A 156 6.53 -7.14 0.66
C VAL A 156 5.71 -6.16 1.49
N GLU A 157 4.70 -5.59 0.86
CA GLU A 157 3.70 -4.76 1.53
C GLU A 157 2.71 -5.66 2.29
N MET A 158 2.41 -5.31 3.55
CA MET A 158 1.51 -6.05 4.42
C MET A 158 0.40 -5.12 4.92
N GLY A 159 -0.80 -5.36 4.41
CA GLY A 159 -2.04 -4.71 4.84
C GLY A 159 -2.74 -5.50 5.93
N MET A 160 -3.75 -4.88 6.55
CA MET A 160 -4.63 -5.54 7.51
C MET A 160 -5.94 -4.79 7.65
N ASP A 161 -6.98 -5.51 7.99
CA ASP A 161 -8.26 -4.99 8.48
C ASP A 161 -8.51 -5.41 9.94
N HIS A 162 -7.90 -6.53 10.39
CA HIS A 162 -8.05 -7.10 11.72
C HIS A 162 -6.71 -7.48 12.34
N ALA A 163 -6.70 -7.62 13.66
CA ALA A 163 -5.55 -8.14 14.40
C ALA A 163 -5.24 -9.59 13.98
N GLY A 164 -3.96 -9.98 14.00
CA GLY A 164 -3.45 -11.29 13.61
C GLY A 164 -3.16 -11.44 12.11
N GLU A 165 -3.55 -10.47 11.29
CA GLU A 165 -3.31 -10.54 9.84
C GLU A 165 -1.85 -10.24 9.49
N ILE A 166 -1.27 -9.18 10.05
CA ILE A 166 0.15 -8.89 9.86
C ILE A 166 1.03 -10.02 10.40
N GLU A 167 0.66 -10.65 11.52
CA GLU A 167 1.39 -11.79 12.05
C GLU A 167 1.44 -12.94 11.04
N ARG A 168 0.30 -13.29 10.43
CA ARG A 168 0.27 -14.35 9.41
C ARG A 168 1.12 -14.01 8.20
N LEU A 169 1.00 -12.78 7.69
CA LEU A 169 1.72 -12.32 6.51
C LEU A 169 3.23 -12.27 6.75
N THR A 170 3.67 -11.73 7.89
CA THR A 170 5.10 -11.62 8.19
C THR A 170 5.75 -12.97 8.47
N ARG A 171 5.02 -13.90 9.15
CA ARG A 171 5.49 -15.29 9.34
C ARG A 171 5.60 -16.05 8.03
N CYS A 172 4.73 -15.77 7.06
CA CYS A 172 4.79 -16.32 5.72
C CYS A 172 5.98 -15.77 4.93
N ALA A 173 6.13 -14.43 4.89
CA ALA A 173 7.15 -13.74 4.10
C ALA A 173 8.55 -13.85 4.72
N ARG A 174 8.68 -13.88 6.05
CA ARG A 174 9.96 -13.91 6.80
C ARG A 174 10.93 -12.82 6.31
N PRO A 175 10.57 -11.54 6.47
CA PRO A 175 11.42 -10.46 6.02
C PRO A 175 12.71 -10.35 6.86
N SER A 176 13.78 -9.83 6.24
CA SER A 176 15.07 -9.56 6.88
C SER A 176 15.08 -8.22 7.63
N ALA A 177 14.17 -7.31 7.28
CA ALA A 177 13.96 -6.01 7.91
C ALA A 177 12.47 -5.66 7.90
N GLY A 178 12.03 -4.84 8.86
CA GLY A 178 10.66 -4.32 8.92
C GLY A 178 10.61 -2.81 8.84
N ILE A 179 9.50 -2.29 8.31
CA ILE A 179 9.17 -0.86 8.34
C ILE A 179 7.74 -0.70 8.85
N ILE A 180 7.55 0.22 9.81
CA ILE A 180 6.23 0.73 10.17
C ILE A 180 6.23 2.23 9.86
N THR A 181 5.47 2.64 8.84
CA THR A 181 5.50 4.01 8.32
C THR A 181 4.92 5.02 9.30
N MET A 182 3.70 4.76 9.76
CA MET A 182 3.02 5.55 10.79
C MET A 182 1.79 4.84 11.36
N ILE A 183 1.31 5.30 12.51
CA ILE A 183 0.04 4.90 13.12
C ILE A 183 -0.94 6.07 13.02
N GLY A 184 -1.93 5.92 12.16
CA GLY A 184 -3.04 6.84 11.97
C GLY A 184 -4.36 6.22 12.40
N VAL A 185 -5.45 6.64 11.76
CA VAL A 185 -6.83 6.21 12.07
C VAL A 185 -7.42 5.22 11.05
N SER A 186 -6.65 4.74 10.06
CA SER A 186 -7.13 3.72 9.10
C SER A 186 -7.50 2.44 9.85
N HIS A 187 -8.64 1.83 9.46
CA HIS A 187 -9.22 0.61 10.08
C HIS A 187 -9.66 0.80 11.55
N LEU A 188 -9.93 2.05 11.97
CA LEU A 188 -10.37 2.36 13.32
C LEU A 188 -11.71 1.68 13.64
N GLU A 189 -12.59 1.54 12.65
CA GLU A 189 -13.87 0.85 12.77
C GLU A 189 -13.71 -0.60 13.26
N ASN A 190 -12.72 -1.32 12.75
CA ASN A 190 -12.48 -2.73 13.07
C ASN A 190 -11.65 -2.92 14.35
N LEU A 191 -10.74 -2.00 14.64
CA LEU A 191 -9.77 -2.13 15.74
C LEU A 191 -10.11 -1.29 16.97
N GLY A 192 -11.06 -0.35 16.84
CA GLY A 192 -11.62 0.45 17.92
C GLY A 192 -10.74 1.60 18.40
N THR A 193 -9.44 1.42 18.60
CA THR A 193 -8.51 2.47 19.07
C THR A 193 -7.20 2.51 18.28
N ARG A 194 -6.51 3.64 18.30
CA ARG A 194 -5.18 3.78 17.67
C ARG A 194 -4.11 2.91 18.33
N GLU A 195 -4.24 2.65 19.63
CA GLU A 195 -3.36 1.74 20.37
C GLU A 195 -3.52 0.28 19.87
N ASN A 196 -4.73 -0.13 19.53
CA ASN A 196 -4.97 -1.44 18.92
C ASN A 196 -4.42 -1.49 17.48
N ILE A 197 -4.51 -0.39 16.71
CA ILE A 197 -3.85 -0.26 15.41
C ILE A 197 -2.33 -0.40 15.56
N LEU A 198 -1.73 0.26 16.56
CA LEU A 198 -0.30 0.11 16.88
C LEU A 198 0.04 -1.35 17.18
N LYS A 199 -0.71 -2.01 18.08
CA LYS A 199 -0.48 -3.42 18.43
C LYS A 199 -0.55 -4.33 17.20
N ALA A 200 -1.56 -4.17 16.36
CA ALA A 200 -1.72 -4.97 15.16
C ALA A 200 -0.57 -4.74 14.14
N LYS A 201 -0.09 -3.51 13.97
CA LYS A 201 1.04 -3.25 13.08
C LYS A 201 2.37 -3.73 13.66
N MET A 202 2.54 -3.73 14.98
CA MET A 202 3.69 -4.31 15.67
C MET A 202 3.78 -5.84 15.51
N GLU A 203 2.72 -6.51 15.06
CA GLU A 203 2.76 -7.94 14.70
C GLU A 203 3.82 -8.25 13.63
N ILE A 204 4.25 -7.26 12.83
CA ILE A 204 5.34 -7.44 11.87
C ILE A 204 6.61 -7.97 12.54
N CYS A 205 6.82 -7.65 13.80
CA CYS A 205 7.96 -8.11 14.58
C CYS A 205 8.02 -9.64 14.70
N THR A 206 6.88 -10.34 14.63
CA THR A 206 6.83 -11.81 14.86
C THR A 206 7.53 -12.62 13.77
N GLY A 207 7.61 -12.10 12.54
CA GLY A 207 8.28 -12.76 11.40
C GLY A 207 9.72 -12.31 11.19
N LEU A 208 10.21 -11.30 11.93
CA LEU A 208 11.58 -10.81 11.83
C LEU A 208 12.55 -11.69 12.62
N PRO A 209 13.74 -12.02 12.08
CA PRO A 209 14.76 -12.76 12.80
C PRO A 209 15.42 -11.91 13.91
N ASP A 210 16.14 -12.56 14.81
CA ASP A 210 16.91 -11.87 15.82
C ASP A 210 17.98 -10.96 15.20
N GLY A 211 18.13 -9.76 15.75
CA GLY A 211 19.02 -8.74 15.22
C GLY A 211 18.51 -8.00 13.98
N ALA A 212 17.29 -8.31 13.49
CA ALA A 212 16.74 -7.61 12.32
C ALA A 212 16.49 -6.13 12.61
N PRO A 213 16.77 -5.23 11.67
CA PRO A 213 16.41 -3.83 11.76
C PRO A 213 14.90 -3.64 11.60
N LEU A 214 14.34 -2.77 12.44
CA LEU A 214 12.96 -2.32 12.39
C LEU A 214 12.93 -0.79 12.27
N ALA A 215 12.65 -0.27 11.08
CA ALA A 215 12.57 1.17 10.83
C ALA A 215 11.21 1.72 11.31
N LEU A 216 11.25 2.75 12.14
CA LEU A 216 10.11 3.34 12.83
C LEU A 216 10.13 4.86 12.71
N ASN A 217 8.98 5.47 12.45
CA ASN A 217 8.84 6.91 12.37
C ASN A 217 8.87 7.55 13.77
N ALA A 218 9.93 8.32 14.04
CA ALA A 218 10.14 8.99 15.31
C ALA A 218 9.20 10.19 15.53
N ASP A 219 8.67 10.78 14.46
CA ASP A 219 7.75 11.93 14.52
C ASP A 219 6.28 11.49 14.66
N ASN A 220 6.01 10.18 14.63
CA ASN A 220 4.67 9.67 14.95
C ASN A 220 4.46 9.66 16.48
N ASP A 221 3.31 10.13 16.91
CA ASP A 221 2.99 10.27 18.34
C ASP A 221 2.91 8.94 19.11
N LEU A 222 2.51 7.83 18.44
CA LEU A 222 2.33 6.53 19.07
C LEU A 222 3.50 5.55 18.89
N LEU A 223 4.21 5.59 17.75
CA LEU A 223 5.32 4.65 17.52
C LEU A 223 6.42 4.71 18.58
N PRO A 224 6.83 5.90 19.11
CA PRO A 224 7.80 5.97 20.21
C PRO A 224 7.34 5.33 21.53
N THR A 225 6.03 5.10 21.69
CA THR A 225 5.49 4.42 22.89
C THR A 225 5.43 2.90 22.74
N ALA A 226 5.76 2.36 21.57
CA ALA A 226 5.66 0.94 21.27
C ALA A 226 6.65 0.10 22.10
N SER A 227 6.19 -1.04 22.58
CA SER A 227 7.06 -2.06 23.16
C SER A 227 7.74 -2.85 22.06
N ILE A 228 9.01 -2.52 21.77
CA ILE A 228 9.79 -3.19 20.73
C ILE A 228 10.48 -4.41 21.36
N PRO A 229 10.37 -5.62 20.76
CA PRO A 229 11.08 -6.79 21.24
C PRO A 229 12.59 -6.57 21.27
N SER A 230 13.24 -6.87 22.42
CA SER A 230 14.68 -6.64 22.64
C SER A 230 15.61 -7.39 21.68
N ARG A 231 15.10 -8.42 21.01
CA ARG A 231 15.80 -9.15 19.95
C ARG A 231 15.91 -8.39 18.62
N LEU A 232 15.17 -7.28 18.43
CA LEU A 232 15.19 -6.46 17.22
C LEU A 232 16.04 -5.20 17.44
N ARG A 233 16.48 -4.58 16.35
CA ARG A 233 17.21 -3.32 16.34
C ARG A 233 16.31 -2.22 15.82
N PRO A 234 15.71 -1.38 16.66
CA PRO A 234 14.96 -0.23 16.18
C PRO A 234 15.90 0.75 15.47
N VAL A 235 15.39 1.33 14.39
CA VAL A 235 16.05 2.39 13.63
C VAL A 235 15.03 3.52 13.44
N TRP A 236 15.24 4.60 14.16
CA TRP A 236 14.32 5.72 14.16
C TRP A 236 14.62 6.65 13.00
N PHE A 237 13.60 6.95 12.21
CA PHE A 237 13.70 7.96 11.15
C PHE A 237 12.71 9.09 11.38
N GLY A 238 13.04 10.31 10.95
CA GLY A 238 12.18 11.47 11.14
C GLY A 238 12.72 12.73 10.49
N ILE A 239 11.97 13.80 10.61
CA ILE A 239 12.32 15.15 10.16
C ILE A 239 12.50 16.04 11.39
N ASP A 240 11.52 16.03 12.30
CA ASP A 240 11.45 16.90 13.47
C ASP A 240 12.15 16.31 14.68
N ALA A 241 12.12 14.98 14.87
CA ALA A 241 12.73 14.29 15.99
C ALA A 241 14.26 14.42 15.97
N ALA A 242 14.79 15.26 16.86
CA ALA A 242 16.23 15.57 16.90
C ALA A 242 17.13 14.38 17.22
N ASN A 243 16.59 13.35 17.87
CA ASN A 243 17.28 12.13 18.27
C ASN A 243 17.06 10.92 17.35
N ALA A 244 16.43 11.13 16.19
CA ALA A 244 16.26 10.04 15.23
C ALA A 244 17.63 9.63 14.62
N ASP A 245 17.79 8.33 14.35
CA ASP A 245 19.01 7.77 13.76
C ASP A 245 19.24 8.25 12.33
N VAL A 246 18.14 8.47 11.59
CA VAL A 246 18.14 8.92 10.20
C VAL A 246 17.18 10.11 10.08
N ARG A 247 17.70 11.27 9.71
CA ARG A 247 16.90 12.50 9.64
C ARG A 247 16.98 13.14 8.25
N ALA A 248 15.87 13.74 7.80
CA ALA A 248 15.93 14.70 6.72
C ALA A 248 16.08 16.12 7.30
N VAL A 249 17.01 16.89 6.74
CA VAL A 249 17.21 18.29 7.03
C VAL A 249 17.29 19.09 5.71
N ASP A 250 17.15 20.39 5.78
CA ASP A 250 17.19 21.30 4.59
C ASP A 250 16.17 20.87 3.52
N VAL A 251 14.95 20.48 3.95
CA VAL A 251 13.91 19.96 3.03
C VAL A 251 13.32 21.12 2.21
N VAL A 252 13.46 21.02 0.89
CA VAL A 252 12.89 21.97 -0.06
C VAL A 252 11.95 21.23 -1.01
N THR A 253 10.66 21.48 -0.90
CA THR A 253 9.62 20.89 -1.74
C THR A 253 9.22 21.83 -2.87
N GLY A 254 9.21 21.33 -4.10
CA GLY A 254 8.75 22.02 -5.31
C GLY A 254 7.77 21.17 -6.12
N ALA A 255 7.20 21.74 -7.17
CA ALA A 255 6.26 21.04 -8.06
C ALA A 255 6.86 19.79 -8.73
N ASN A 256 8.17 19.82 -9.01
CA ASN A 256 8.88 18.76 -9.75
C ASN A 256 9.65 17.80 -8.85
N GLY A 257 9.52 17.91 -7.54
CA GLY A 257 10.22 17.03 -6.60
C GLY A 257 10.60 17.73 -5.30
N THR A 258 11.26 16.97 -4.44
CA THR A 258 11.74 17.43 -3.14
C THR A 258 13.22 17.10 -3.00
N THR A 259 14.03 18.08 -2.55
CA THR A 259 15.44 17.89 -2.21
C THR A 259 15.64 18.05 -0.71
N PHE A 260 16.57 17.30 -0.15
CA PHE A 260 16.90 17.32 1.27
C PHE A 260 18.28 16.69 1.51
N LYS A 261 18.80 16.84 2.73
CA LYS A 261 19.95 16.07 3.19
C LYS A 261 19.50 14.99 4.14
N ILE A 262 20.04 13.79 3.97
CA ILE A 262 19.91 12.69 4.94
C ILE A 262 21.08 12.79 5.90
N VAL A 263 20.80 12.99 7.18
CA VAL A 263 21.78 12.90 8.28
C VAL A 263 21.58 11.56 8.95
N ASP A 264 22.53 10.66 8.76
CA ASP A 264 22.54 9.32 9.33
C ASP A 264 23.63 9.24 10.42
N THR A 265 23.25 8.92 11.65
CA THR A 265 24.18 8.85 12.80
C THR A 265 25.28 7.81 12.62
N GLN A 266 25.05 6.80 11.79
CA GLN A 266 26.02 5.72 11.53
C GLN A 266 26.89 5.96 10.29
N TYR A 267 26.34 6.61 9.25
CA TYR A 267 26.99 6.66 7.92
C TYR A 267 27.35 8.09 7.47
N GLY A 268 26.93 9.12 8.20
CA GLY A 268 27.19 10.52 7.86
C GLY A 268 26.08 11.20 7.07
N THR A 269 26.43 12.21 6.29
CA THR A 269 25.44 13.07 5.62
C THR A 269 25.51 12.88 4.11
N PHE A 270 24.32 12.79 3.47
CA PHE A 270 24.17 12.60 2.03
C PHE A 270 23.13 13.56 1.47
N ASP A 271 23.40 14.13 0.32
CA ASP A 271 22.36 14.83 -0.45
C ASP A 271 21.40 13.83 -1.06
N ALA A 272 20.10 14.14 -1.04
CA ALA A 272 19.03 13.31 -1.58
C ALA A 272 18.00 14.14 -2.35
N ALA A 273 17.42 13.52 -3.37
CA ALA A 273 16.31 14.09 -4.12
C ALA A 273 15.28 13.01 -4.43
N ILE A 274 14.01 13.37 -4.42
CA ILE A 274 12.90 12.50 -4.81
C ILE A 274 12.04 13.22 -5.85
N PRO A 275 11.56 12.53 -6.91
CA PRO A 275 10.78 13.14 -8.00
C PRO A 275 9.29 13.27 -7.62
N THR A 276 8.99 13.68 -6.39
CA THR A 276 7.62 13.85 -5.90
C THR A 276 7.55 14.98 -4.88
N ALA A 277 6.44 15.68 -4.85
CA ALA A 277 6.18 16.76 -3.92
C ALA A 277 5.61 16.24 -2.59
N GLY A 278 5.82 17.01 -1.53
CA GLY A 278 5.19 16.80 -0.23
C GLY A 278 6.10 16.17 0.82
N ILE A 279 6.04 16.75 2.02
CA ILE A 279 6.87 16.35 3.17
C ILE A 279 6.66 14.88 3.58
N HIS A 280 5.45 14.35 3.41
CA HIS A 280 5.11 12.97 3.77
C HIS A 280 5.87 11.94 2.91
N THR A 281 6.20 12.25 1.64
CA THR A 281 7.01 11.36 0.80
C THR A 281 8.48 11.34 1.22
N VAL A 282 8.95 12.37 1.92
CA VAL A 282 10.29 12.36 2.55
C VAL A 282 10.35 11.32 3.66
N TYR A 283 9.31 11.19 4.50
CA TYR A 283 9.24 10.12 5.51
C TYR A 283 9.29 8.73 4.87
N ASP A 284 8.55 8.52 3.76
CA ASP A 284 8.55 7.24 3.05
C ASP A 284 9.94 6.92 2.46
N ALA A 285 10.63 7.93 1.94
CA ALA A 285 11.99 7.82 1.42
C ALA A 285 13.02 7.51 2.54
N LEU A 286 12.91 8.22 3.69
CA LEU A 286 13.76 7.95 4.87
C LEU A 286 13.57 6.53 5.41
N ALA A 287 12.33 6.04 5.47
CA ALA A 287 12.02 4.68 5.90
C ALA A 287 12.72 3.64 5.01
N ALA A 288 12.66 3.83 3.68
CA ALA A 288 13.31 2.95 2.71
C ALA A 288 14.83 3.00 2.85
N TYR A 289 15.41 4.20 2.95
CA TYR A 289 16.85 4.40 3.17
C TYR A 289 17.29 3.73 4.48
N ALA A 290 16.60 3.99 5.59
CA ALA A 290 16.92 3.43 6.89
C ALA A 290 16.93 1.90 6.89
N ALA A 291 15.90 1.26 6.33
CA ALA A 291 15.85 -0.20 6.26
C ALA A 291 16.95 -0.77 5.36
N ALA A 292 17.20 -0.19 4.19
CA ALA A 292 18.18 -0.67 3.22
C ALA A 292 19.62 -0.55 3.76
N THR A 293 20.00 0.58 4.36
CA THR A 293 21.34 0.78 4.92
C THR A 293 21.60 -0.14 6.11
N ARG A 294 20.60 -0.42 6.92
CA ARG A 294 20.74 -1.35 8.06
C ARG A 294 20.69 -2.83 7.64
N LEU A 295 20.30 -3.13 6.38
CA LEU A 295 20.57 -4.42 5.74
C LEU A 295 22.01 -4.52 5.19
N GLY A 296 22.84 -3.49 5.36
CA GLY A 296 24.24 -3.45 4.96
C GLY A 296 24.49 -3.00 3.53
N LEU A 297 23.54 -2.26 2.92
CA LEU A 297 23.72 -1.64 1.61
C LEU A 297 24.46 -0.30 1.73
N ASP A 298 25.21 0.08 0.70
CA ASP A 298 25.97 1.33 0.66
C ASP A 298 25.06 2.55 0.79
N ALA A 299 25.33 3.38 1.78
CA ALA A 299 24.47 4.50 2.18
C ALA A 299 24.39 5.60 1.10
N ALA A 300 25.52 5.93 0.46
CA ALA A 300 25.55 6.95 -0.59
C ALA A 300 24.74 6.48 -1.82
N ARG A 301 24.88 5.22 -2.19
CA ARG A 301 24.12 4.62 -3.29
C ARG A 301 22.63 4.49 -2.97
N CYS A 302 22.27 4.17 -1.71
CA CYS A 302 20.88 4.18 -1.25
C CYS A 302 20.27 5.59 -1.38
N ALA A 303 20.95 6.63 -0.91
CA ALA A 303 20.49 8.02 -1.02
C ALA A 303 20.29 8.44 -2.48
N ALA A 304 21.27 8.16 -3.34
CA ALA A 304 21.17 8.48 -4.77
C ALA A 304 20.03 7.73 -5.48
N ALA A 305 19.77 6.48 -5.09
CA ALA A 305 18.72 5.66 -5.70
C ALA A 305 17.29 6.15 -5.40
N LEU A 306 17.07 6.96 -4.36
CA LEU A 306 15.77 7.57 -4.08
C LEU A 306 15.26 8.42 -5.25
N ALA A 307 16.16 9.03 -6.03
CA ALA A 307 15.80 9.81 -7.21
C ALA A 307 15.20 8.97 -8.36
N THR A 308 15.36 7.66 -8.32
CA THR A 308 14.81 6.75 -9.34
C THR A 308 13.36 6.30 -9.05
N TYR A 309 12.80 6.77 -7.93
CA TYR A 309 11.41 6.50 -7.57
C TYR A 309 10.44 6.83 -8.71
N ARG A 310 9.42 6.00 -8.86
CA ARG A 310 8.31 6.27 -9.78
C ARG A 310 6.99 6.03 -9.06
N THR A 311 6.11 6.99 -9.19
CA THR A 311 4.73 6.87 -8.69
C THR A 311 4.02 5.73 -9.41
N THR A 312 3.24 4.95 -8.68
CA THR A 312 2.44 3.85 -9.22
C THR A 312 0.97 4.02 -8.87
N GLY A 313 0.10 3.75 -9.85
CA GLY A 313 -1.35 3.87 -9.68
C GLY A 313 -1.81 5.31 -9.39
N MET A 314 -3.03 5.43 -8.83
CA MET A 314 -3.68 6.70 -8.49
C MET A 314 -3.23 7.19 -7.10
N ARG A 315 -1.91 7.41 -6.91
CA ARG A 315 -1.32 7.91 -5.67
C ARG A 315 -0.46 9.12 -5.95
N GLN A 316 -1.01 10.32 -5.72
CA GLN A 316 -0.36 11.59 -6.04
C GLN A 316 0.21 11.65 -7.46
N HIS A 317 -0.50 11.05 -8.40
CA HIS A 317 -0.13 11.09 -9.80
C HIS A 317 -0.51 12.46 -10.37
N ILE A 318 0.49 13.27 -10.68
CA ILE A 318 0.28 14.62 -11.23
C ILE A 318 0.28 14.50 -12.74
N VAL A 319 -0.83 14.90 -13.37
CA VAL A 319 -1.01 14.87 -14.83
C VAL A 319 -1.60 16.19 -15.33
N GLU A 320 -1.23 16.57 -16.54
CA GLU A 320 -1.86 17.69 -17.24
C GLU A 320 -2.85 17.19 -18.30
N LYS A 321 -4.07 17.70 -18.26
CA LYS A 321 -5.14 17.40 -19.21
C LYS A 321 -5.92 18.68 -19.51
N GLY A 322 -6.05 19.04 -20.80
CA GLY A 322 -6.80 20.25 -21.21
C GLY A 322 -6.31 21.54 -20.57
N GLY A 323 -5.02 21.67 -20.24
CA GLY A 323 -4.45 22.81 -19.55
C GLY A 323 -4.75 22.88 -18.04
N ILE A 324 -5.22 21.80 -17.45
CA ILE A 324 -5.52 21.65 -16.01
C ILE A 324 -4.53 20.66 -15.40
N THR A 325 -3.96 21.00 -14.24
CA THR A 325 -3.08 20.12 -13.48
C THR A 325 -3.90 19.28 -12.50
N PHE A 326 -4.03 17.98 -12.71
CA PHE A 326 -4.71 17.07 -11.79
C PHE A 326 -3.71 16.38 -10.86
N ILE A 327 -4.07 16.27 -9.58
CA ILE A 327 -3.45 15.38 -8.61
C ILE A 327 -4.42 14.21 -8.42
N GLU A 328 -4.16 13.10 -9.09
CA GLU A 328 -4.93 11.86 -8.98
C GLU A 328 -4.46 11.08 -7.75
N ASP A 329 -5.28 11.08 -6.69
CA ASP A 329 -4.96 10.38 -5.42
C ASP A 329 -6.19 9.64 -4.87
N CYS A 330 -6.92 8.94 -5.76
CA CYS A 330 -8.20 8.30 -5.46
C CYS A 330 -8.12 6.81 -5.12
N TYR A 331 -6.94 6.30 -4.76
CA TYR A 331 -6.81 4.91 -4.36
C TYR A 331 -7.41 4.63 -2.98
N ASN A 332 -7.17 5.48 -1.98
CA ASN A 332 -7.78 5.41 -0.65
C ASN A 332 -7.70 6.77 0.04
N ALA A 333 -8.54 6.95 1.08
CA ALA A 333 -8.60 8.19 1.84
C ALA A 333 -8.70 7.92 3.35
N SER A 334 -7.95 8.71 4.12
CA SER A 334 -8.04 8.84 5.57
C SER A 334 -7.70 10.29 5.93
N PRO A 335 -8.04 10.79 7.13
CA PRO A 335 -7.73 12.16 7.53
C PRO A 335 -6.27 12.53 7.32
N ASP A 336 -5.33 11.68 7.75
CA ASP A 336 -3.89 11.92 7.57
C ASP A 336 -3.51 12.05 6.08
N SER A 337 -4.04 11.16 5.23
CA SER A 337 -3.75 11.20 3.80
C SER A 337 -4.45 12.36 3.07
N MET A 338 -5.63 12.81 3.53
CA MET A 338 -6.30 14.02 3.03
C MET A 338 -5.47 15.27 3.33
N LYS A 339 -5.01 15.41 4.58
CA LYS A 339 -4.13 16.51 4.99
C LYS A 339 -2.85 16.57 4.16
N ALA A 340 -2.22 15.40 3.96
CA ALA A 340 -1.02 15.29 3.13
C ALA A 340 -1.28 15.71 1.67
N ALA A 341 -2.35 15.24 1.04
CA ALA A 341 -2.70 15.58 -0.33
C ALA A 341 -3.04 17.07 -0.51
N LEU A 342 -3.76 17.65 0.45
CA LEU A 342 -4.05 19.10 0.47
C LEU A 342 -2.77 19.94 0.59
N SER A 343 -1.76 19.47 1.32
CA SER A 343 -0.46 20.14 1.40
C SER A 343 0.28 20.15 0.05
N VAL A 344 0.15 19.11 -0.74
CA VAL A 344 0.69 19.03 -2.11
C VAL A 344 -0.05 20.01 -3.02
N LEU A 345 -1.38 20.03 -2.98
CA LEU A 345 -2.19 20.99 -3.74
C LEU A 345 -1.78 22.43 -3.41
N LYS A 346 -1.59 22.73 -2.11
CA LYS A 346 -1.13 24.06 -1.66
C LYS A 346 0.21 24.46 -2.28
N ALA A 347 1.13 23.52 -2.43
CA ALA A 347 2.48 23.78 -2.94
C ALA A 347 2.54 23.98 -4.46
N LEU A 348 1.50 23.61 -5.22
CA LEU A 348 1.47 23.83 -6.65
C LEU A 348 1.39 25.33 -7.00
N PRO A 349 2.06 25.77 -8.10
CA PRO A 349 2.14 27.18 -8.47
C PRO A 349 0.86 27.75 -9.08
N ASN A 350 -0.14 26.90 -9.37
CA ASN A 350 -1.41 27.29 -9.98
C ASN A 350 -2.14 28.35 -9.14
N ALA A 351 -2.67 29.37 -9.80
CA ALA A 351 -3.34 30.47 -9.15
C ALA A 351 -4.65 30.06 -8.45
N ARG A 352 -5.38 29.10 -9.05
CA ARG A 352 -6.60 28.54 -8.47
C ARG A 352 -6.43 27.06 -8.11
N LYS A 353 -7.01 26.67 -6.98
CA LYS A 353 -6.94 25.35 -6.40
C LYS A 353 -8.34 24.79 -6.13
N ILE A 354 -8.65 23.69 -6.75
CA ILE A 354 -9.92 23.00 -6.62
C ILE A 354 -9.70 21.66 -5.92
N ALA A 355 -10.58 21.31 -4.99
CA ALA A 355 -10.53 20.00 -4.35
C ALA A 355 -11.82 19.22 -4.63
N LEU A 356 -11.72 18.05 -5.24
CA LEU A 356 -12.77 17.05 -5.35
C LEU A 356 -12.44 15.94 -4.34
N LEU A 357 -13.12 15.98 -3.20
CA LEU A 357 -12.86 15.07 -2.08
C LEU A 357 -14.10 14.25 -1.76
N GLY A 358 -13.96 12.94 -1.75
CA GLY A 358 -15.06 12.04 -1.39
C GLY A 358 -14.93 11.47 0.01
N ASP A 359 -15.88 10.59 0.33
CA ASP A 359 -15.95 9.95 1.64
C ASP A 359 -14.68 9.20 2.00
N MET A 360 -14.33 9.32 3.28
CA MET A 360 -13.35 8.47 3.95
C MET A 360 -14.10 7.36 4.70
N LEU A 361 -13.92 6.13 4.25
CA LEU A 361 -14.56 4.96 4.84
C LEU A 361 -13.70 4.35 5.96
N GLU A 362 -14.26 3.41 6.70
CA GLU A 362 -13.58 2.64 7.78
C GLU A 362 -13.14 3.49 8.99
N LEU A 363 -13.67 4.69 9.14
CA LEU A 363 -13.37 5.58 10.27
C LEU A 363 -14.23 5.32 11.51
N GLY A 364 -15.34 4.55 11.38
CA GLY A 364 -16.27 4.30 12.47
C GLY A 364 -16.76 5.61 13.11
N GLY A 365 -16.69 5.72 14.42
CA GLY A 365 -17.14 6.91 15.17
C GLY A 365 -16.34 8.19 14.90
N ALA A 366 -15.15 8.11 14.29
CA ALA A 366 -14.35 9.28 13.93
C ALA A 366 -14.70 9.88 12.55
N SER A 367 -15.72 9.32 11.86
CA SER A 367 -16.06 9.71 10.49
C SER A 367 -16.43 11.19 10.38
N GLU A 368 -17.39 11.65 11.18
CA GLU A 368 -17.88 13.04 11.13
C GLU A 368 -16.75 14.05 11.40
N GLU A 369 -15.97 13.81 12.47
CA GLU A 369 -14.85 14.65 12.84
C GLU A 369 -13.75 14.68 11.78
N GLY A 370 -13.40 13.51 11.22
CA GLY A 370 -12.42 13.41 10.15
C GLY A 370 -12.81 14.18 8.89
N HIS A 371 -14.08 14.09 8.49
CA HIS A 371 -14.61 14.86 7.35
C HIS A 371 -14.63 16.37 7.66
N ARG A 372 -15.09 16.78 8.84
CA ARG A 372 -15.07 18.17 9.27
C ARG A 372 -13.66 18.78 9.21
N HIS A 373 -12.69 18.11 9.84
CA HIS A 373 -11.29 18.57 9.78
C HIS A 373 -10.74 18.65 8.35
N THR A 374 -11.13 17.73 7.47
CA THR A 374 -10.71 17.78 6.06
C THR A 374 -11.21 19.06 5.38
N GLY A 375 -12.44 19.49 5.66
CA GLY A 375 -12.98 20.77 5.19
C GLY A 375 -12.19 21.98 5.72
N GLU A 376 -11.80 21.96 6.99
CA GLU A 376 -10.96 22.99 7.60
C GLU A 376 -9.57 23.04 6.97
N TRP A 377 -8.93 21.89 6.75
CA TRP A 377 -7.63 21.81 6.08
C TRP A 377 -7.67 22.22 4.61
N ALA A 378 -8.80 22.01 3.92
CA ALA A 378 -8.98 22.53 2.56
C ALA A 378 -8.95 24.08 2.55
N ALA A 379 -9.58 24.73 3.53
CA ALA A 379 -9.50 26.17 3.70
C ALA A 379 -8.06 26.63 4.03
N ASP A 380 -7.37 25.96 4.95
CA ASP A 380 -5.98 26.26 5.32
C ASP A 380 -4.99 26.04 4.15
N ALA A 381 -5.33 25.15 3.23
CA ALA A 381 -4.59 24.93 1.99
C ALA A 381 -4.84 26.01 0.94
N GLY A 382 -5.80 26.90 1.14
CA GLY A 382 -6.16 27.94 0.18
C GLY A 382 -6.93 27.40 -1.02
N VAL A 383 -7.80 26.41 -0.79
CA VAL A 383 -8.69 25.85 -1.82
C VAL A 383 -9.76 26.90 -2.17
N ASP A 384 -9.88 27.25 -3.45
CA ASP A 384 -10.87 28.22 -3.96
C ASP A 384 -12.27 27.59 -4.05
N ALA A 385 -12.35 26.29 -4.45
CA ALA A 385 -13.60 25.58 -4.48
C ALA A 385 -13.43 24.11 -4.04
N LEU A 386 -14.38 23.62 -3.24
CA LEU A 386 -14.45 22.25 -2.76
C LEU A 386 -15.72 21.56 -3.28
N ILE A 387 -15.56 20.44 -3.95
CA ILE A 387 -16.62 19.52 -4.32
C ILE A 387 -16.52 18.33 -3.39
N ALA A 388 -17.41 18.22 -2.41
CA ALA A 388 -17.44 17.12 -1.45
C ALA A 388 -18.42 16.05 -1.95
N TYR A 389 -17.99 14.79 -2.05
CA TYR A 389 -18.75 13.71 -2.65
C TYR A 389 -19.01 12.57 -1.69
N GLY A 390 -20.27 12.21 -1.54
CA GLY A 390 -20.76 11.09 -0.75
C GLY A 390 -21.49 11.51 0.53
N PRO A 391 -22.29 10.60 1.12
CA PRO A 391 -23.20 10.93 2.22
C PRO A 391 -22.47 11.43 3.49
N ARG A 392 -21.22 11.03 3.73
CA ARG A 392 -20.43 11.40 4.91
C ARG A 392 -19.70 12.73 4.72
N SER A 393 -19.55 13.20 3.48
CA SER A 393 -18.79 14.41 3.13
C SER A 393 -19.56 15.72 3.37
N ALA A 394 -20.80 15.68 3.84
CA ALA A 394 -21.57 16.89 4.18
C ALA A 394 -20.84 17.76 5.20
N ALA A 395 -20.33 17.16 6.30
CA ALA A 395 -19.57 17.87 7.33
C ALA A 395 -18.31 18.56 6.77
N MET A 396 -17.67 17.96 5.77
CA MET A 396 -16.51 18.53 5.07
C MET A 396 -16.90 19.81 4.32
N ALA A 397 -18.01 19.77 3.55
CA ALA A 397 -18.50 20.92 2.79
C ALA A 397 -18.91 22.07 3.72
N GLU A 398 -19.61 21.77 4.81
CA GLU A 398 -20.04 22.75 5.79
C GLU A 398 -18.86 23.44 6.49
N ALA A 399 -17.86 22.66 6.92
CA ALA A 399 -16.66 23.19 7.56
C ALA A 399 -15.86 24.10 6.61
N ALA A 400 -15.72 23.71 5.35
CA ALA A 400 -15.06 24.52 4.34
C ALA A 400 -15.83 25.84 4.07
N LYS A 401 -17.17 25.79 3.94
CA LYS A 401 -18.03 26.98 3.80
C LYS A 401 -17.89 27.94 4.97
N ALA A 402 -17.89 27.42 6.21
CA ALA A 402 -17.73 28.23 7.41
C ALA A 402 -16.41 29.01 7.42
N ARG A 403 -15.43 28.57 6.66
CA ARG A 403 -14.09 29.21 6.50
C ARG A 403 -13.94 29.98 5.18
N GLY A 404 -15.04 30.20 4.44
CA GLY A 404 -15.07 31.03 3.25
C GLY A 404 -14.73 30.35 1.94
N VAL A 405 -14.58 29.01 1.91
CA VAL A 405 -14.37 28.26 0.68
C VAL A 405 -15.69 28.10 -0.08
N ALA A 406 -15.71 28.27 -1.39
CA ALA A 406 -16.86 27.95 -2.23
C ALA A 406 -17.03 26.42 -2.27
N ALA A 407 -17.88 25.87 -1.38
CA ALA A 407 -18.04 24.43 -1.26
C ALA A 407 -19.44 23.96 -1.66
N VAL A 408 -19.52 22.79 -2.29
CA VAL A 408 -20.75 22.08 -2.60
C VAL A 408 -20.69 20.66 -2.07
N HIS A 409 -21.86 20.09 -1.76
CA HIS A 409 -21.98 18.70 -1.37
C HIS A 409 -22.81 17.95 -2.42
N CYS A 410 -22.24 16.88 -2.96
CA CYS A 410 -22.81 16.03 -4.01
C CYS A 410 -23.10 14.65 -3.46
N GLN A 411 -24.22 14.06 -3.84
CA GLN A 411 -24.57 12.69 -3.49
C GLN A 411 -24.43 11.71 -4.67
N THR A 412 -24.44 12.23 -5.89
CA THR A 412 -24.34 11.41 -7.10
C THR A 412 -23.12 11.80 -7.95
N ALA A 413 -22.65 10.88 -8.79
CA ALA A 413 -21.57 11.12 -9.73
C ALA A 413 -21.93 12.19 -10.77
N GLU A 414 -23.22 12.24 -11.18
CA GLU A 414 -23.74 13.23 -12.12
C GLU A 414 -23.63 14.65 -11.55
N GLU A 415 -23.99 14.83 -10.28
CA GLU A 415 -23.83 16.13 -9.59
C GLU A 415 -22.35 16.53 -9.52
N VAL A 416 -21.45 15.59 -9.21
CA VAL A 416 -20.00 15.85 -9.20
C VAL A 416 -19.54 16.33 -10.58
N LEU A 417 -19.88 15.63 -11.67
CA LEU A 417 -19.50 16.02 -13.04
C LEU A 417 -20.07 17.39 -13.40
N GLN A 418 -21.31 17.72 -12.98
CA GLN A 418 -21.91 19.02 -13.20
C GLN A 418 -21.06 20.13 -12.56
N TYR A 419 -20.68 19.97 -11.29
CA TYR A 419 -19.88 20.99 -10.58
C TYR A 419 -18.42 21.03 -11.06
N VAL A 420 -17.82 19.89 -11.43
CA VAL A 420 -16.49 19.86 -12.05
C VAL A 420 -16.50 20.70 -13.33
N ARG A 421 -17.47 20.52 -14.23
CA ARG A 421 -17.65 21.33 -15.46
C ARG A 421 -17.88 22.82 -15.17
N GLN A 422 -18.54 23.14 -14.06
CA GLN A 422 -18.81 24.52 -13.66
C GLN A 422 -17.60 25.24 -13.05
N PHE A 423 -16.83 24.53 -12.19
CA PHE A 423 -15.77 25.15 -11.40
C PHE A 423 -14.40 25.06 -12.04
N VAL A 424 -14.09 23.95 -12.70
CA VAL A 424 -12.74 23.64 -13.20
C VAL A 424 -12.51 24.34 -14.55
N ARG A 425 -11.33 24.97 -14.70
CA ARG A 425 -10.94 25.74 -15.89
C ARG A 425 -9.47 25.50 -16.22
N PRO A 426 -9.03 25.71 -17.47
CA PRO A 426 -7.61 25.72 -17.79
C PRO A 426 -6.82 26.66 -16.88
N GLY A 427 -5.66 26.21 -16.41
CA GLY A 427 -4.81 26.90 -15.43
C GLY A 427 -5.05 26.50 -13.97
N ASP A 428 -6.12 25.75 -13.66
CA ASP A 428 -6.40 25.28 -12.31
C ASP A 428 -5.50 24.10 -11.91
N ALA A 429 -5.28 23.92 -10.58
CA ALA A 429 -4.85 22.66 -9.99
C ALA A 429 -6.04 21.99 -9.31
N VAL A 430 -6.24 20.71 -9.57
CA VAL A 430 -7.38 19.92 -9.09
C VAL A 430 -6.87 18.71 -8.31
N LEU A 431 -7.12 18.65 -7.01
CA LEU A 431 -6.90 17.44 -6.20
C LEU A 431 -8.15 16.56 -6.27
N VAL A 432 -7.95 15.27 -6.56
CA VAL A 432 -9.04 14.28 -6.55
C VAL A 432 -8.68 13.16 -5.60
N LYS A 433 -9.47 13.00 -4.51
CA LYS A 433 -9.19 12.00 -3.47
C LYS A 433 -10.44 11.48 -2.77
N ALA A 434 -10.54 10.16 -2.66
CA ALA A 434 -11.60 9.45 -1.92
C ALA A 434 -11.15 8.03 -1.55
N SER A 435 -11.95 7.35 -0.72
CA SER A 435 -11.85 5.90 -0.59
C SER A 435 -12.13 5.22 -1.93
N HIS A 436 -11.46 4.09 -2.20
CA HIS A 436 -11.46 3.43 -3.50
C HIS A 436 -12.86 3.10 -4.03
N SER A 437 -13.74 2.61 -3.16
CA SER A 437 -15.12 2.25 -3.54
C SER A 437 -16.01 3.42 -3.97
N MET A 438 -15.54 4.68 -3.79
CA MET A 438 -16.25 5.87 -4.27
C MET A 438 -16.17 6.05 -5.79
N GLY A 439 -15.28 5.33 -6.48
CA GLY A 439 -15.21 5.28 -7.93
C GLY A 439 -14.77 6.59 -8.60
N LEU A 440 -14.06 7.49 -7.91
CA LEU A 440 -13.61 8.76 -8.49
C LEU A 440 -12.66 8.59 -9.68
N GLU A 441 -11.96 7.46 -9.76
CA GLU A 441 -11.11 7.14 -10.92
C GLU A 441 -11.93 7.06 -12.22
N GLN A 442 -13.05 6.31 -12.20
CA GLN A 442 -13.92 6.18 -13.35
C GLN A 442 -14.54 7.52 -13.75
N LEU A 443 -14.95 8.31 -12.75
CA LEU A 443 -15.51 9.63 -12.96
C LEU A 443 -14.49 10.58 -13.63
N LEU A 444 -13.23 10.56 -13.20
CA LEU A 444 -12.17 11.34 -13.84
C LEU A 444 -11.93 10.91 -15.28
N GLN A 445 -11.90 9.60 -15.57
CA GLN A 445 -11.72 9.09 -16.91
C GLN A 445 -12.87 9.52 -17.85
N GLU A 446 -14.08 9.64 -17.31
CA GLU A 446 -15.22 10.17 -18.05
C GLU A 446 -15.05 11.66 -18.35
N TYR A 447 -14.68 12.47 -17.35
CA TYR A 447 -14.43 13.89 -17.54
C TYR A 447 -13.29 14.18 -18.52
N TYR A 448 -12.21 13.37 -18.50
CA TYR A 448 -11.07 13.55 -19.41
C TYR A 448 -11.43 13.38 -20.89
N LYS A 449 -12.49 12.61 -21.24
CA LYS A 449 -12.98 12.49 -22.63
C LYS A 449 -13.57 13.79 -23.15
N GLU A 450 -14.00 14.68 -22.24
CA GLU A 450 -14.60 15.96 -22.60
C GLU A 450 -13.55 17.08 -22.77
N LEU A 451 -12.33 16.88 -22.25
CA LEU A 451 -11.27 17.86 -22.33
C LEU A 451 -10.61 17.88 -23.72
N PRO A 452 -10.12 19.07 -24.17
CA PRO A 452 -9.34 19.16 -25.40
C PRO A 452 -8.14 18.19 -25.35
N GLN A 453 -8.00 17.40 -26.40
CA GLN A 453 -6.80 16.60 -26.56
C GLN A 453 -5.67 17.54 -26.95
N GLY A 454 -4.67 17.69 -26.06
CA GLY A 454 -3.49 18.49 -26.32
C GLY A 454 -2.52 17.83 -27.28
#